data_6046f13d86a743c0d1dc67a6bb817689
#
_entry.id   6046f13d86a743c0d1dc67a6bb817689
#
_cell.length_a   1.000
_cell.length_b   1.000
_cell.length_c   1.000
_cell.angle_alpha   90.00
_cell.angle_beta   90.00
_cell.angle_gamma   90.00
#
_symmetry.space_group_name_H-M   'P 1'
#
loop_
_entity.id
_entity.type
_entity.pdbx_description
1 polymer ?
#
loop_
_entity_poly.entity_id
_entity_poly.type
_entity_poly.pdbx_seq_one_letter_code
_entity_poly.pdbx_strand_id
1 'polypeptide(L)'
;AAIWPIAEATTERVSGNVAKRNEYLESFGGDKEGPFLYLIVATGNIYEDITQAVAAAKQGADIIAVIRTTGQSLLDYVPYGATTEGFGGTYATQENFRLMRAALDKVGEEENRYIRLCNYCSGLCMPEIAAMGALERLDVMLNDALYGILFRDINMQRTLVDQYFSRIINGFAGVIINTGEDNYLTTADAVEEAHTVLASQFLNEQFALMAGLPEEQQGLGHAFEISPDVENGFLYELAQAQMAREIFPKAPLKYMPPTKFMTGNIFRGHVQDALFNAVTIMTGQRLHLLGMMTEAIHTPFMSDRALAIENAQYIFRTMKDFGSELEFKEGG
;
A
#
# COMPACT_ATOMS: atom_id res chain seq x y z
N ALA A 1 -31.72 19.99 5.10
CA ALA A 1 -32.16 19.72 6.48
C ALA A 1 -32.02 18.23 6.85
N ALA A 2 -32.47 17.30 6.00
CA ALA A 2 -32.45 15.84 6.33
C ALA A 2 -31.07 15.17 6.26
N ILE A 3 -30.10 15.73 5.54
CA ILE A 3 -28.75 15.17 5.35
C ILE A 3 -27.83 15.45 6.54
N TRP A 4 -28.00 16.57 7.23
CA TRP A 4 -27.07 16.98 8.31
C TRP A 4 -26.96 15.97 9.45
N PRO A 5 -28.05 15.41 10.00
CA PRO A 5 -27.92 14.41 11.06
C PRO A 5 -27.18 13.14 10.62
N ILE A 6 -27.31 12.75 9.33
CA ILE A 6 -26.60 11.59 8.79
C ILE A 6 -25.11 11.93 8.65
N ALA A 7 -24.78 13.11 8.16
CA ALA A 7 -23.40 13.55 8.03
C ALA A 7 -22.71 13.66 9.41
N GLU A 8 -23.39 14.24 10.41
CA GLU A 8 -22.90 14.33 11.79
C GLU A 8 -22.63 12.94 12.37
N ALA A 9 -23.60 12.02 12.31
CA ALA A 9 -23.43 10.65 12.81
C ALA A 9 -22.29 9.91 12.08
N THR A 10 -22.11 10.15 10.79
CA THR A 10 -21.02 9.56 10.00
C THR A 10 -19.67 10.09 10.44
N THR A 11 -19.53 11.41 10.60
CA THR A 11 -18.27 12.03 11.05
C THR A 11 -17.92 11.65 12.48
N GLU A 12 -18.90 11.55 13.37
CA GLU A 12 -18.71 11.04 14.74
C GLU A 12 -18.18 9.60 14.73
N ARG A 13 -18.75 8.73 13.90
CA ARG A 13 -18.28 7.33 13.75
C ARG A 13 -16.84 7.27 13.25
N VAL A 14 -16.51 8.07 12.23
CA VAL A 14 -15.13 8.12 11.70
C VAL A 14 -14.15 8.65 12.75
N SER A 15 -14.52 9.71 13.47
CA SER A 15 -13.69 10.23 14.58
C SER A 15 -13.49 9.18 15.68
N GLY A 16 -14.53 8.42 16.01
CA GLY A 16 -14.44 7.29 16.94
C GLY A 16 -13.49 6.19 16.44
N ASN A 17 -13.47 5.91 15.14
CA ASN A 17 -12.52 4.98 14.54
C ASN A 17 -11.06 5.47 14.61
N VAL A 18 -10.83 6.77 14.42
CA VAL A 18 -9.51 7.39 14.60
C VAL A 18 -9.05 7.26 16.05
N ALA A 19 -9.92 7.59 17.01
CA ALA A 19 -9.63 7.45 18.42
C ALA A 19 -9.30 6.00 18.79
N LYS A 20 -10.12 5.05 18.34
CA LYS A 20 -9.90 3.61 18.56
C LYS A 20 -8.56 3.13 17.98
N ARG A 21 -8.16 3.58 16.77
CA ARG A 21 -6.84 3.29 16.20
C ARG A 21 -5.72 3.76 17.11
N ASN A 22 -5.81 4.99 17.60
CA ASN A 22 -4.80 5.57 18.47
C ASN A 22 -4.71 4.83 19.81
N GLU A 23 -5.85 4.47 20.41
CA GLU A 23 -5.90 3.65 21.62
C GLU A 23 -5.21 2.29 21.44
N TYR A 24 -5.44 1.61 20.31
CA TYR A 24 -4.74 0.36 20.00
C TYR A 24 -3.23 0.59 19.86
N LEU A 25 -2.81 1.60 19.09
CA LEU A 25 -1.38 1.91 18.93
C LEU A 25 -0.72 2.21 20.28
N GLU A 26 -1.34 3.03 21.12
CA GLU A 26 -0.84 3.34 22.46
C GLU A 26 -0.77 2.10 23.36
N SER A 27 -1.81 1.25 23.33
CA SER A 27 -1.86 0.03 24.14
C SER A 27 -0.77 -0.97 23.81
N PHE A 28 -0.27 -0.96 22.57
CA PHE A 28 0.82 -1.83 22.10
C PHE A 28 2.20 -1.15 22.15
N GLY A 29 2.32 0.00 22.81
CA GLY A 29 3.61 0.69 23.01
C GLY A 29 3.97 1.70 21.92
N GLY A 30 3.02 2.13 21.11
CA GLY A 30 3.21 3.11 20.05
C GLY A 30 3.34 2.49 18.66
N ASP A 31 3.56 3.36 17.67
CA ASP A 31 3.74 2.91 16.29
C ASP A 31 5.19 2.49 16.02
N LYS A 32 5.34 1.53 15.16
CA LYS A 32 6.64 1.07 14.66
C LYS A 32 7.24 2.14 13.72
N GLU A 33 8.52 2.38 13.80
CA GLU A 33 9.20 3.32 12.89
C GLU A 33 9.22 2.85 11.42
N GLY A 34 9.04 1.56 11.19
CA GLY A 34 9.06 0.91 9.87
C GLY A 34 10.36 0.12 9.64
N PRO A 35 10.60 -0.44 8.46
CA PRO A 35 9.63 -0.63 7.38
C PRO A 35 8.42 -1.46 7.80
N PHE A 36 7.25 -1.12 7.26
CA PHE A 36 6.05 -1.93 7.44
C PHE A 36 5.98 -3.01 6.36
N LEU A 37 5.97 -4.26 6.77
CA LEU A 37 5.79 -5.38 5.85
C LEU A 37 4.35 -5.41 5.34
N TYR A 38 4.18 -5.01 4.08
CA TYR A 38 2.90 -4.87 3.42
C TYR A 38 2.66 -6.08 2.52
N LEU A 39 1.58 -6.82 2.78
CA LEU A 39 1.24 -8.05 2.10
C LEU A 39 -0.16 -8.00 1.50
N ILE A 40 -0.30 -8.51 0.27
CA ILE A 40 -1.59 -8.63 -0.41
C ILE A 40 -2.12 -10.05 -0.25
N VAL A 41 -3.38 -10.16 0.21
CA VAL A 41 -4.18 -11.39 0.15
C VAL A 41 -5.36 -11.17 -0.78
N ALA A 42 -5.52 -11.97 -1.81
CA ALA A 42 -6.49 -11.72 -2.87
C ALA A 42 -6.88 -13.02 -3.59
N THR A 43 -7.53 -13.95 -2.87
CA THR A 43 -8.00 -15.22 -3.45
C THR A 43 -9.31 -15.09 -4.22
N GLY A 44 -10.08 -14.03 -3.94
CA GLY A 44 -11.44 -13.88 -4.44
C GLY A 44 -12.52 -14.31 -3.42
N ASN A 45 -12.11 -14.87 -2.30
CA ASN A 45 -12.98 -15.28 -1.20
C ASN A 45 -12.50 -14.64 0.11
N ILE A 46 -13.30 -13.76 0.70
CA ILE A 46 -12.92 -13.02 1.90
C ILE A 46 -12.60 -13.93 3.09
N TYR A 47 -13.25 -15.06 3.22
CA TYR A 47 -13.02 -15.99 4.32
C TYR A 47 -11.68 -16.71 4.20
N GLU A 48 -11.29 -17.05 2.98
CA GLU A 48 -9.96 -17.58 2.68
C GLU A 48 -8.88 -16.50 2.86
N ASP A 49 -9.16 -15.28 2.41
CA ASP A 49 -8.26 -14.13 2.60
C ASP A 49 -8.01 -13.85 4.08
N ILE A 50 -9.03 -13.98 4.95
CA ILE A 50 -8.87 -13.85 6.40
C ILE A 50 -7.93 -14.92 6.95
N THR A 51 -8.09 -16.17 6.54
CA THR A 51 -7.19 -17.27 6.96
C THR A 51 -5.74 -16.96 6.61
N GLN A 52 -5.50 -16.51 5.37
CA GLN A 52 -4.17 -16.14 4.90
C GLN A 52 -3.62 -14.88 5.58
N ALA A 53 -4.47 -13.89 5.83
CA ALA A 53 -4.11 -12.66 6.53
C ALA A 53 -3.68 -12.92 7.98
N VAL A 54 -4.44 -13.74 8.70
CA VAL A 54 -4.11 -14.12 10.08
C VAL A 54 -2.77 -14.88 10.13
N ALA A 55 -2.54 -15.81 9.21
CA ALA A 55 -1.26 -16.52 9.12
C ALA A 55 -0.09 -15.56 8.85
N ALA A 56 -0.25 -14.63 7.91
CA ALA A 56 0.78 -13.63 7.58
C ALA A 56 1.02 -12.66 8.75
N ALA A 57 -0.03 -12.22 9.43
CA ALA A 57 0.09 -11.38 10.62
C ALA A 57 0.90 -12.06 11.72
N LYS A 58 0.64 -13.33 12.01
CA LYS A 58 1.42 -14.13 12.98
C LYS A 58 2.89 -14.31 12.59
N GLN A 59 3.21 -14.22 11.31
CA GLN A 59 4.58 -14.29 10.80
C GLN A 59 5.29 -12.93 10.79
N GLY A 60 4.56 -11.82 10.99
CA GLY A 60 5.13 -10.49 11.10
C GLY A 60 4.68 -9.47 10.06
N ALA A 61 3.70 -9.78 9.20
CA ALA A 61 3.13 -8.78 8.31
C ALA A 61 2.44 -7.65 9.10
N ASP A 62 2.69 -6.40 8.72
CA ASP A 62 2.20 -5.20 9.43
C ASP A 62 0.99 -4.57 8.72
N ILE A 63 0.90 -4.72 7.41
CA ILE A 63 -0.18 -4.19 6.58
C ILE A 63 -0.72 -5.33 5.73
N ILE A 64 -2.03 -5.54 5.79
CA ILE A 64 -2.72 -6.53 4.96
C ILE A 64 -3.65 -5.79 3.99
N ALA A 65 -3.44 -5.98 2.69
CA ALA A 65 -4.39 -5.54 1.68
C ALA A 65 -5.47 -6.62 1.48
N VAL A 66 -6.71 -6.24 1.77
CA VAL A 66 -7.86 -7.09 1.56
C VAL A 66 -8.23 -7.16 0.08
N ILE A 67 -8.95 -8.20 -0.29
CA ILE A 67 -9.41 -8.40 -1.66
C ILE A 67 -10.09 -7.16 -2.25
N ARG A 68 -9.78 -6.90 -3.52
CA ARG A 68 -10.47 -5.96 -4.37
C ARG A 68 -11.62 -6.69 -5.09
N THR A 69 -12.84 -6.22 -4.90
CA THR A 69 -13.98 -6.79 -5.63
C THR A 69 -14.02 -6.29 -7.08
N THR A 70 -14.48 -7.13 -8.01
CA THR A 70 -14.51 -6.81 -9.44
C THR A 70 -15.36 -5.57 -9.74
N GLY A 71 -16.48 -5.42 -9.07
CA GLY A 71 -17.41 -4.32 -9.27
C GLY A 71 -17.37 -3.24 -8.18
N GLN A 72 -16.27 -3.09 -7.45
CA GLN A 72 -16.23 -2.15 -6.30
C GLN A 72 -16.56 -0.70 -6.66
N SER A 73 -16.38 -0.31 -7.92
CA SER A 73 -16.73 1.03 -8.42
C SER A 73 -18.16 1.15 -8.95
N LEU A 74 -18.98 0.11 -8.80
CA LEU A 74 -20.36 0.06 -9.22
C LEU A 74 -21.28 0.01 -8.00
N LEU A 75 -21.98 1.11 -7.73
CA LEU A 75 -22.83 1.22 -6.55
C LEU A 75 -24.07 0.33 -6.62
N ASP A 76 -24.68 0.19 -7.79
CA ASP A 76 -26.04 -0.31 -7.95
C ASP A 76 -26.16 -1.77 -8.46
N TYR A 77 -25.06 -2.42 -8.83
CA TYR A 77 -25.11 -3.66 -9.61
C TYR A 77 -24.82 -4.92 -8.82
N VAL A 78 -24.69 -4.87 -7.50
CA VAL A 78 -23.98 -5.94 -6.81
C VAL A 78 -24.69 -6.39 -5.57
N PRO A 79 -24.73 -7.72 -5.34
CA PRO A 79 -25.37 -8.28 -4.17
C PRO A 79 -24.75 -7.73 -2.89
N TYR A 80 -25.60 -7.52 -1.92
CA TYR A 80 -25.21 -7.18 -0.56
C TYR A 80 -24.56 -8.39 0.09
N GLY A 81 -23.48 -8.16 0.82
CA GLY A 81 -22.84 -9.20 1.61
C GLY A 81 -21.37 -9.45 1.27
N ALA A 82 -20.81 -10.46 1.90
CA ALA A 82 -19.41 -10.80 1.74
C ALA A 82 -19.08 -11.34 0.34
N THR A 83 -17.84 -11.09 -0.10
CA THR A 83 -17.34 -11.57 -1.39
C THR A 83 -16.70 -12.93 -1.23
N THR A 84 -17.22 -13.92 -1.93
CA THR A 84 -16.70 -15.30 -1.90
C THR A 84 -16.09 -15.75 -3.24
N GLU A 85 -16.38 -15.05 -4.33
CA GLU A 85 -15.99 -15.41 -5.69
C GLU A 85 -15.39 -14.23 -6.48
N GLY A 86 -14.86 -13.22 -5.77
CA GLY A 86 -14.32 -12.02 -6.38
C GLY A 86 -15.35 -11.03 -6.93
N PHE A 87 -16.65 -11.31 -6.78
CA PHE A 87 -17.73 -10.46 -7.21
C PHE A 87 -18.24 -9.57 -6.06
N GLY A 88 -18.59 -8.36 -6.39
CA GLY A 88 -19.17 -7.42 -5.43
C GLY A 88 -18.96 -5.97 -5.87
N GLY A 89 -19.76 -5.06 -5.35
CA GLY A 89 -19.62 -3.63 -5.53
C GLY A 89 -19.09 -2.93 -4.29
N THR A 90 -19.36 -1.65 -4.19
CA THR A 90 -18.89 -0.81 -3.08
C THR A 90 -19.36 -1.33 -1.72
N TYR A 91 -20.62 -1.77 -1.60
CA TYR A 91 -21.16 -2.29 -0.34
C TYR A 91 -20.57 -3.67 0.04
N ALA A 92 -20.34 -4.54 -0.94
CA ALA A 92 -19.64 -5.81 -0.69
C ALA A 92 -18.18 -5.55 -0.29
N THR A 93 -17.55 -4.55 -0.86
CA THR A 93 -16.20 -4.08 -0.47
C THR A 93 -16.19 -3.59 0.98
N GLN A 94 -17.19 -2.84 1.42
CA GLN A 94 -17.32 -2.42 2.81
C GLN A 94 -17.47 -3.62 3.77
N GLU A 95 -18.26 -4.62 3.41
CA GLU A 95 -18.42 -5.83 4.23
C GLU A 95 -17.10 -6.61 4.32
N ASN A 96 -16.34 -6.69 3.24
CA ASN A 96 -14.98 -7.27 3.27
C ASN A 96 -14.06 -6.50 4.23
N PHE A 97 -14.12 -5.16 4.25
CA PHE A 97 -13.36 -4.34 5.21
C PHE A 97 -13.74 -4.67 6.64
N ARG A 98 -15.02 -4.74 6.92
CA ARG A 98 -15.56 -5.04 8.26
C ARG A 98 -15.10 -6.40 8.76
N LEU A 99 -15.20 -7.44 7.93
CA LEU A 99 -14.79 -8.80 8.27
C LEU A 99 -13.28 -8.89 8.48
N MET A 100 -12.50 -8.35 7.56
CA MET A 100 -11.03 -8.36 7.67
C MET A 100 -10.57 -7.54 8.88
N ARG A 101 -11.14 -6.34 9.12
CA ARG A 101 -10.80 -5.52 10.28
C ARG A 101 -11.02 -6.26 11.60
N ALA A 102 -12.14 -6.96 11.73
CA ALA A 102 -12.42 -7.75 12.92
C ALA A 102 -11.40 -8.89 13.13
N ALA A 103 -10.98 -9.53 12.04
CA ALA A 103 -9.97 -10.58 12.11
C ALA A 103 -8.58 -10.03 12.46
N LEU A 104 -8.20 -8.87 11.89
CA LEU A 104 -6.91 -8.22 12.17
C LEU A 104 -6.85 -7.64 13.58
N ASP A 105 -7.95 -7.14 14.14
CA ASP A 105 -7.99 -6.71 15.53
C ASP A 105 -7.72 -7.91 16.46
N LYS A 106 -8.42 -9.02 16.23
CA LYS A 106 -8.24 -10.22 17.03
C LYS A 106 -6.81 -10.75 17.01
N VAL A 107 -6.22 -10.91 15.82
CA VAL A 107 -4.82 -11.38 15.72
C VAL A 107 -3.83 -10.35 16.24
N GLY A 108 -4.12 -9.06 16.12
CA GLY A 108 -3.31 -7.98 16.67
C GLY A 108 -3.25 -8.03 18.20
N GLU A 109 -4.38 -8.32 18.86
CA GLU A 109 -4.43 -8.56 20.31
C GLU A 109 -3.63 -9.81 20.72
N GLU A 110 -3.71 -10.90 19.94
CA GLU A 110 -2.93 -12.12 20.17
C GLU A 110 -1.41 -11.88 20.06
N GLU A 111 -1.00 -11.07 19.07
CA GLU A 111 0.41 -10.77 18.76
C GLU A 111 0.94 -9.50 19.45
N ASN A 112 0.11 -8.82 20.25
CA ASN A 112 0.41 -7.57 20.95
C ASN A 112 0.95 -6.47 20.00
N ARG A 113 0.29 -6.26 18.86
CA ARG A 113 0.64 -5.21 17.90
C ARG A 113 -0.53 -4.81 17.01
N TYR A 114 -0.51 -3.59 16.48
CA TYR A 114 -1.52 -3.12 15.53
C TYR A 114 -1.22 -3.61 14.11
N ILE A 115 -2.19 -4.30 13.50
CA ILE A 115 -2.10 -4.75 12.10
C ILE A 115 -2.97 -3.82 11.25
N ARG A 116 -2.36 -3.17 10.27
CA ARG A 116 -3.04 -2.22 9.38
C ARG A 116 -3.84 -2.93 8.29
N LEU A 117 -4.98 -2.34 7.96
CA LEU A 117 -5.84 -2.78 6.86
C LEU A 117 -5.71 -1.83 5.67
N CYS A 118 -5.48 -2.37 4.48
CA CYS A 118 -5.36 -1.65 3.23
C CYS A 118 -6.37 -2.14 2.18
N ASN A 119 -6.75 -1.25 1.26
CA ASN A 119 -7.48 -1.58 0.03
C ASN A 119 -7.18 -0.56 -1.08
N TYR A 120 -7.84 -0.71 -2.22
CA TYR A 120 -7.65 0.08 -3.43
C TYR A 120 -8.81 1.03 -3.67
N CYS A 121 -8.50 2.29 -3.98
CA CYS A 121 -9.44 3.39 -4.22
C CYS A 121 -8.94 4.32 -5.32
N SER A 122 -8.61 3.77 -6.49
CA SER A 122 -8.02 4.50 -7.63
C SER A 122 -8.75 4.22 -8.94
N GLY A 123 -10.02 4.51 -8.98
CA GLY A 123 -10.87 4.31 -10.15
C GLY A 123 -12.10 5.17 -10.05
N LEU A 124 -13.24 4.64 -10.43
CA LEU A 124 -14.53 5.27 -10.20
C LEU A 124 -14.96 5.15 -8.73
N CYS A 125 -15.81 6.05 -8.27
CA CYS A 125 -16.36 6.05 -6.90
C CYS A 125 -15.27 6.12 -5.80
N MET A 126 -14.19 6.87 -6.02
CA MET A 126 -13.14 7.04 -5.01
C MET A 126 -13.66 7.65 -3.70
N PRO A 127 -14.47 8.72 -3.69
CA PRO A 127 -14.99 9.28 -2.43
C PRO A 127 -15.88 8.30 -1.66
N GLU A 128 -16.71 7.54 -2.36
CA GLU A 128 -17.59 6.54 -1.75
C GLU A 128 -16.80 5.40 -1.09
N ILE A 129 -15.77 4.89 -1.79
CA ILE A 129 -14.91 3.84 -1.25
C ILE A 129 -14.08 4.37 -0.08
N ALA A 130 -13.58 5.62 -0.16
CA ALA A 130 -12.88 6.26 0.95
C ALA A 130 -13.79 6.39 2.18
N ALA A 131 -15.04 6.79 2.01
CA ALA A 131 -16.02 6.87 3.09
C ALA A 131 -16.30 5.49 3.71
N MET A 132 -16.49 4.46 2.89
CA MET A 132 -16.66 3.08 3.36
C MET A 132 -15.43 2.59 4.13
N GLY A 133 -14.25 2.89 3.64
CA GLY A 133 -12.99 2.60 4.34
C GLY A 133 -12.88 3.31 5.69
N ALA A 134 -13.21 4.58 5.75
CA ALA A 134 -13.21 5.37 6.99
C ALA A 134 -14.20 4.81 8.03
N LEU A 135 -15.38 4.38 7.58
CA LEU A 135 -16.40 3.76 8.43
C LEU A 135 -15.97 2.40 9.00
N GLU A 136 -15.11 1.68 8.32
CA GLU A 136 -14.60 0.35 8.76
C GLU A 136 -13.14 0.40 9.26
N ARG A 137 -12.64 1.59 9.57
CA ARG A 137 -11.30 1.83 10.13
C ARG A 137 -10.16 1.24 9.27
N LEU A 138 -10.17 1.56 7.96
CA LEU A 138 -9.01 1.35 7.10
C LEU A 138 -7.86 2.26 7.52
N ASP A 139 -6.64 1.81 7.28
CA ASP A 139 -5.40 2.50 7.67
C ASP A 139 -4.59 2.97 6.47
N VAL A 140 -4.66 2.25 5.36
CA VAL A 140 -3.92 2.53 4.13
C VAL A 140 -4.85 2.35 2.94
N MET A 141 -4.74 3.21 1.93
CA MET A 141 -5.58 3.13 0.76
C MET A 141 -4.82 3.54 -0.50
N LEU A 142 -4.75 2.67 -1.51
CA LEU A 142 -4.22 3.06 -2.82
C LEU A 142 -5.17 4.08 -3.44
N ASN A 143 -4.66 5.28 -3.70
CA ASN A 143 -5.43 6.42 -4.18
C ASN A 143 -4.60 7.25 -5.17
N ASP A 144 -4.74 6.96 -6.45
CA ASP A 144 -4.00 7.62 -7.52
C ASP A 144 -4.88 7.83 -8.75
N ALA A 145 -5.20 9.10 -9.05
CA ALA A 145 -5.99 9.47 -10.23
C ALA A 145 -5.23 9.23 -11.53
N LEU A 146 -3.93 9.47 -11.54
CA LEU A 146 -3.12 9.31 -12.75
C LEU A 146 -3.12 7.86 -13.22
N TYR A 147 -3.09 6.89 -12.30
CA TYR A 147 -3.24 5.49 -12.65
C TYR A 147 -4.56 5.20 -13.38
N GLY A 148 -5.67 5.75 -12.90
CA GLY A 148 -6.97 5.62 -13.57
C GLY A 148 -7.01 6.24 -14.96
N ILE A 149 -6.38 7.39 -15.12
CA ILE A 149 -6.31 8.12 -16.40
C ILE A 149 -5.41 7.37 -17.40
N LEU A 150 -4.19 7.01 -16.98
CA LEU A 150 -3.17 6.46 -17.88
C LEU A 150 -3.40 4.98 -18.23
N PHE A 151 -3.90 4.17 -17.30
CA PHE A 151 -4.02 2.72 -17.48
C PHE A 151 -5.45 2.21 -17.61
N ARG A 152 -6.47 3.06 -17.35
CA ARG A 152 -7.88 2.65 -17.35
C ARG A 152 -8.75 3.51 -18.24
N ASP A 153 -8.17 4.48 -18.92
CA ASP A 153 -8.87 5.39 -19.86
C ASP A 153 -10.10 6.08 -19.23
N ILE A 154 -10.00 6.39 -17.92
CA ILE A 154 -11.05 7.06 -17.18
C ILE A 154 -10.98 8.56 -17.44
N ASN A 155 -12.14 9.21 -17.55
CA ASN A 155 -12.25 10.65 -17.75
C ASN A 155 -11.41 11.44 -16.74
N MET A 156 -10.48 12.25 -17.23
CA MET A 156 -9.50 12.96 -16.41
C MET A 156 -10.14 13.92 -15.42
N GLN A 157 -11.06 14.76 -15.88
CA GLN A 157 -11.69 15.76 -15.02
C GLN A 157 -12.48 15.09 -13.88
N ARG A 158 -13.26 14.06 -14.17
CA ARG A 158 -14.00 13.28 -13.18
C ARG A 158 -13.07 12.66 -12.17
N THR A 159 -12.00 12.03 -12.65
CA THR A 159 -11.04 11.29 -11.81
C THR A 159 -10.30 12.22 -10.86
N LEU A 160 -9.86 13.40 -11.33
CA LEU A 160 -9.18 14.38 -10.47
C LEU A 160 -10.11 14.97 -9.40
N VAL A 161 -11.39 15.22 -9.74
CA VAL A 161 -12.39 15.66 -8.76
C VAL A 161 -12.64 14.58 -7.70
N ASP A 162 -12.84 13.34 -8.11
CA ASP A 162 -13.07 12.22 -7.21
C ASP A 162 -11.84 11.99 -6.30
N GLN A 163 -10.62 12.13 -6.85
CA GLN A 163 -9.39 12.04 -6.06
C GLN A 163 -9.33 13.12 -4.98
N TYR A 164 -9.62 14.37 -5.32
CA TYR A 164 -9.62 15.47 -4.38
C TYR A 164 -10.55 15.20 -3.19
N PHE A 165 -11.78 14.83 -3.45
CA PHE A 165 -12.76 14.54 -2.39
C PHE A 165 -12.38 13.28 -1.59
N SER A 166 -11.90 12.24 -2.23
CA SER A 166 -11.44 11.03 -1.52
C SER A 166 -10.26 11.32 -0.58
N ARG A 167 -9.37 12.23 -0.95
CA ARG A 167 -8.23 12.64 -0.11
C ARG A 167 -8.66 13.46 1.10
N ILE A 168 -9.67 14.33 0.97
CA ILE A 168 -10.26 15.01 2.13
C ILE A 168 -10.79 13.99 3.15
N ILE A 169 -11.50 12.97 2.69
CA ILE A 169 -12.05 11.90 3.54
C ILE A 169 -10.92 11.10 4.18
N ASN A 170 -9.93 10.70 3.40
CA ASN A 170 -8.76 9.95 3.89
C ASN A 170 -7.97 10.76 4.91
N GLY A 171 -7.76 12.06 4.68
CA GLY A 171 -7.09 12.96 5.63
C GLY A 171 -7.83 13.03 6.96
N PHE A 172 -9.15 13.24 6.93
CA PHE A 172 -9.99 13.26 8.12
C PHE A 172 -9.98 11.94 8.89
N ALA A 173 -9.94 10.81 8.18
CA ALA A 173 -9.90 9.47 8.77
C ALA A 173 -8.50 9.00 9.20
N GLY A 174 -7.46 9.81 9.02
CA GLY A 174 -6.07 9.44 9.31
C GLY A 174 -5.56 8.27 8.46
N VAL A 175 -6.07 8.11 7.25
CA VAL A 175 -5.69 7.05 6.33
C VAL A 175 -4.45 7.47 5.53
N ILE A 176 -3.43 6.63 5.48
CA ILE A 176 -2.27 6.82 4.62
C ILE A 176 -2.70 6.48 3.19
N ILE A 177 -2.60 7.43 2.26
CA ILE A 177 -2.74 7.08 0.85
C ILE A 177 -1.44 6.42 0.36
N ASN A 178 -1.53 5.41 -0.48
CA ASN A 178 -0.41 5.00 -1.30
C ASN A 178 -0.73 5.25 -2.77
N THR A 179 0.22 5.77 -3.51
CA THR A 179 0.05 6.18 -4.90
C THR A 179 0.63 5.14 -5.86
N GLY A 180 0.30 5.22 -7.13
CA GLY A 180 0.53 4.13 -8.08
C GLY A 180 1.68 4.38 -9.06
N GLU A 181 2.57 5.34 -8.78
CA GLU A 181 3.71 5.70 -9.63
C GLU A 181 4.65 4.52 -9.86
N ASP A 182 4.74 3.63 -8.89
CA ASP A 182 5.44 2.35 -8.99
C ASP A 182 5.02 1.53 -10.21
N ASN A 183 3.73 1.57 -10.59
CA ASN A 183 3.23 0.87 -11.77
C ASN A 183 3.74 1.44 -13.10
N TYR A 184 4.20 2.68 -13.13
CA TYR A 184 4.76 3.29 -14.34
C TYR A 184 6.12 2.68 -14.69
N LEU A 185 6.93 2.36 -13.69
CA LEU A 185 8.22 1.70 -13.88
C LEU A 185 8.07 0.25 -14.38
N THR A 186 6.92 -0.40 -14.12
CA THR A 186 6.67 -1.75 -14.65
C THR A 186 6.38 -1.75 -16.15
N THR A 187 6.01 -0.61 -16.72
CA THR A 187 5.60 -0.47 -18.13
C THR A 187 6.58 0.34 -18.97
N ALA A 188 7.46 1.11 -18.35
CA ALA A 188 8.48 1.94 -19.02
C ALA A 188 9.90 1.45 -18.70
N ASP A 189 10.91 2.07 -19.27
CA ASP A 189 12.30 1.86 -18.89
C ASP A 189 12.59 2.58 -17.56
N ALA A 190 13.02 1.83 -16.54
CA ALA A 190 13.19 2.37 -15.20
C ALA A 190 14.43 3.28 -15.06
N VAL A 191 15.35 3.29 -16.00
CA VAL A 191 16.50 4.20 -16.04
C VAL A 191 16.16 5.45 -16.86
N GLU A 192 15.71 5.27 -18.11
CA GLU A 192 15.43 6.40 -19.01
C GLU A 192 14.22 7.21 -18.59
N GLU A 193 13.16 6.56 -18.06
CA GLU A 193 11.88 7.16 -17.72
C GLU A 193 11.69 7.43 -16.21
N ALA A 194 12.72 7.24 -15.39
CA ALA A 194 12.66 7.48 -13.94
C ALA A 194 12.14 8.89 -13.58
N HIS A 195 12.48 9.89 -14.38
CA HIS A 195 12.02 11.27 -14.20
C HIS A 195 10.48 11.43 -14.30
N THR A 196 9.80 10.56 -15.05
CA THR A 196 8.34 10.59 -15.18
C THR A 196 7.65 10.13 -13.89
N VAL A 197 8.28 9.18 -13.18
CA VAL A 197 7.81 8.71 -11.88
C VAL A 197 7.93 9.83 -10.84
N LEU A 198 9.07 10.51 -10.81
CA LEU A 198 9.29 11.65 -9.92
C LEU A 198 8.29 12.79 -10.21
N ALA A 199 8.04 13.11 -11.49
CA ALA A 199 7.04 14.09 -11.86
C ALA A 199 5.64 13.71 -11.37
N SER A 200 5.28 12.42 -11.47
CA SER A 200 4.01 11.90 -10.96
C SER A 200 3.91 11.95 -9.44
N GLN A 201 5.02 11.72 -8.72
CA GLN A 201 5.08 11.88 -7.25
C GLN A 201 4.80 13.33 -6.84
N PHE A 202 5.42 14.31 -7.51
CA PHE A 202 5.14 15.73 -7.26
C PHE A 202 3.68 16.09 -7.55
N LEU A 203 3.09 15.58 -8.64
CA LEU A 203 1.67 15.79 -8.92
C LEU A 203 0.78 15.22 -7.82
N ASN A 204 1.04 14.00 -7.39
CA ASN A 204 0.30 13.35 -6.32
C ASN A 204 0.45 14.08 -4.98
N GLU A 205 1.68 14.53 -4.65
CA GLU A 205 1.94 15.35 -3.46
C GLU A 205 1.13 16.65 -3.49
N GLN A 206 1.17 17.41 -4.60
CA GLN A 206 0.43 18.67 -4.71
C GLN A 206 -1.08 18.47 -4.58
N PHE A 207 -1.64 17.45 -5.19
CA PHE A 207 -3.05 17.11 -5.00
C PHE A 207 -3.39 16.70 -3.55
N ALA A 208 -2.47 16.04 -2.86
CA ALA A 208 -2.64 15.70 -1.46
C ALA A 208 -2.64 16.95 -0.57
N LEU A 209 -1.65 17.83 -0.76
CA LEU A 209 -1.56 19.09 -0.02
C LEU A 209 -2.77 20.00 -0.25
N MET A 210 -3.26 20.11 -1.50
CA MET A 210 -4.48 20.84 -1.82
C MET A 210 -5.72 20.29 -1.10
N ALA A 211 -5.78 19.00 -0.84
CA ALA A 211 -6.85 18.35 -0.09
C ALA A 211 -6.63 18.40 1.44
N GLY A 212 -5.55 19.00 1.91
CA GLY A 212 -5.21 19.08 3.32
C GLY A 212 -4.67 17.78 3.92
N LEU A 213 -4.21 16.84 3.09
CA LEU A 213 -3.59 15.60 3.54
C LEU A 213 -2.14 15.87 3.98
N PRO A 214 -1.75 15.58 5.23
CA PRO A 214 -0.40 15.84 5.69
C PRO A 214 0.64 14.91 5.02
N GLU A 215 1.90 15.35 4.97
CA GLU A 215 2.99 14.60 4.33
C GLU A 215 3.14 13.18 4.92
N GLU A 216 2.91 13.03 6.22
CA GLU A 216 3.01 11.75 6.95
C GLU A 216 1.93 10.73 6.51
N GLN A 217 0.92 11.15 5.76
CA GLN A 217 -0.11 10.29 5.17
C GLN A 217 0.08 10.07 3.67
N GLN A 218 1.20 10.49 3.08
CA GLN A 218 1.47 10.42 1.65
C GLN A 218 2.47 9.30 1.32
N GLY A 219 1.97 8.10 1.11
CA GLY A 219 2.74 6.95 0.63
C GLY A 219 3.01 7.06 -0.86
N LEU A 220 3.83 8.05 -1.28
CA LEU A 220 4.20 8.23 -2.68
C LEU A 220 4.97 7.01 -3.19
N GLY A 221 4.57 6.48 -4.35
CA GLY A 221 5.02 5.20 -4.85
C GLY A 221 6.28 5.29 -5.70
N HIS A 222 7.16 4.32 -5.56
CA HIS A 222 8.19 3.98 -6.52
C HIS A 222 8.53 2.49 -6.44
N ALA A 223 9.42 1.97 -7.30
CA ALA A 223 9.64 0.53 -7.42
C ALA A 223 11.09 0.17 -7.69
N PHE A 224 11.45 -1.07 -7.35
CA PHE A 224 12.70 -1.73 -7.69
C PHE A 224 12.53 -2.45 -9.04
N GLU A 225 12.67 -1.74 -10.14
CA GLU A 225 12.30 -2.24 -11.49
C GLU A 225 13.38 -2.01 -12.55
N ILE A 226 14.62 -1.70 -12.18
CA ILE A 226 15.73 -1.66 -13.14
C ILE A 226 16.04 -3.09 -13.59
N SER A 227 16.25 -3.27 -14.88
CA SER A 227 16.61 -4.56 -15.43
C SER A 227 17.86 -5.13 -14.75
N PRO A 228 17.83 -6.39 -14.27
CA PRO A 228 19.00 -7.02 -13.65
C PRO A 228 20.15 -7.28 -14.63
N ASP A 229 19.97 -6.98 -15.91
CA ASP A 229 21.02 -7.07 -16.95
C ASP A 229 21.74 -5.72 -17.15
N VAL A 230 21.28 -4.64 -16.47
CA VAL A 230 21.96 -3.34 -16.47
C VAL A 230 23.16 -3.36 -15.53
N GLU A 231 24.35 -3.02 -16.04
CA GLU A 231 25.54 -2.84 -15.20
C GLU A 231 25.28 -1.79 -14.12
N ASN A 232 25.68 -2.06 -12.89
CA ASN A 232 25.42 -1.20 -11.73
C ASN A 232 23.93 -0.96 -11.42
N GLY A 233 23.01 -1.79 -11.91
CA GLY A 233 21.57 -1.65 -11.69
C GLY A 233 21.23 -1.47 -10.22
N PHE A 234 21.85 -2.22 -9.31
CA PHE A 234 21.64 -2.06 -7.85
C PHE A 234 22.05 -0.67 -7.34
N LEU A 235 23.14 -0.09 -7.88
CA LEU A 235 23.56 1.27 -7.51
C LEU A 235 22.53 2.30 -7.95
N TYR A 236 21.94 2.14 -9.14
CA TYR A 236 20.87 3.02 -9.62
C TYR A 236 19.58 2.89 -8.78
N GLU A 237 19.20 1.66 -8.41
CA GLU A 237 18.06 1.43 -7.52
C GLU A 237 18.27 2.13 -6.17
N LEU A 238 19.44 1.97 -5.57
CA LEU A 238 19.79 2.63 -4.31
C LEU A 238 19.75 4.15 -4.45
N ALA A 239 20.31 4.69 -5.53
CA ALA A 239 20.34 6.13 -5.78
C ALA A 239 18.94 6.70 -6.00
N GLN A 240 18.07 6.04 -6.76
CA GLN A 240 16.68 6.46 -6.96
C GLN A 240 15.88 6.46 -5.66
N ALA A 241 16.02 5.40 -4.87
CA ALA A 241 15.32 5.28 -3.59
C ALA A 241 15.80 6.33 -2.57
N GLN A 242 17.11 6.59 -2.51
CA GLN A 242 17.70 7.63 -1.67
C GLN A 242 17.22 9.03 -2.11
N MET A 243 17.25 9.32 -3.42
CA MET A 243 16.76 10.59 -3.97
C MET A 243 15.29 10.82 -3.61
N ALA A 244 14.43 9.82 -3.76
CA ALA A 244 13.02 9.94 -3.37
C ALA A 244 12.87 10.24 -1.86
N ARG A 245 13.67 9.60 -1.01
CA ARG A 245 13.68 9.87 0.44
C ARG A 245 14.13 11.28 0.78
N GLU A 246 15.13 11.80 0.09
CA GLU A 246 15.64 13.17 0.32
C GLU A 246 14.64 14.23 -0.14
N ILE A 247 13.93 13.99 -1.25
CA ILE A 247 12.91 14.91 -1.77
C ILE A 247 11.65 14.90 -0.88
N PHE A 248 11.24 13.73 -0.38
CA PHE A 248 10.03 13.55 0.43
C PHE A 248 10.35 13.02 1.84
N PRO A 249 11.01 13.83 2.71
CA PRO A 249 11.61 13.33 3.94
C PRO A 249 10.61 12.80 4.98
N LYS A 250 9.38 13.29 4.99
CA LYS A 250 8.35 12.89 5.95
C LYS A 250 7.37 11.88 5.38
N ALA A 251 7.26 11.79 4.07
CA ALA A 251 6.36 10.86 3.42
C ALA A 251 6.74 9.40 3.74
N PRO A 252 5.79 8.52 4.06
CA PRO A 252 6.11 7.13 4.35
C PRO A 252 6.68 6.36 3.16
N LEU A 253 6.55 6.84 1.96
CA LEU A 253 6.95 6.26 0.68
C LEU A 253 6.59 4.76 0.55
N LYS A 254 5.87 4.44 -0.49
CA LYS A 254 5.58 3.05 -0.84
C LYS A 254 6.64 2.54 -1.81
N TYR A 255 7.24 1.39 -1.51
CA TYR A 255 8.23 0.78 -2.37
C TYR A 255 7.75 -0.60 -2.84
N MET A 256 7.67 -0.76 -4.17
CA MET A 256 7.17 -1.98 -4.81
C MET A 256 8.33 -2.91 -5.18
N PRO A 257 8.17 -4.24 -4.99
CA PRO A 257 9.19 -5.23 -5.32
C PRO A 257 9.41 -5.37 -6.83
N PRO A 258 10.53 -6.01 -7.25
CA PRO A 258 10.74 -6.35 -8.64
C PRO A 258 9.65 -7.29 -9.14
N THR A 259 8.99 -6.93 -10.23
CA THR A 259 7.92 -7.72 -10.85
C THR A 259 8.17 -7.97 -12.33
N LYS A 260 8.55 -6.93 -13.07
CA LYS A 260 8.75 -6.94 -14.52
C LYS A 260 9.77 -7.98 -15.00
N PHE A 261 10.82 -8.20 -14.24
CA PHE A 261 11.93 -9.07 -14.61
C PHE A 261 11.97 -10.41 -13.85
N MET A 262 10.89 -10.74 -13.16
CA MET A 262 10.71 -12.08 -12.58
C MET A 262 10.52 -13.12 -13.70
N THR A 263 11.31 -14.18 -13.65
CA THR A 263 11.38 -15.17 -14.76
C THR A 263 10.86 -16.57 -14.39
N GLY A 264 10.41 -16.78 -13.16
CA GLY A 264 10.08 -18.09 -12.62
C GLY A 264 11.30 -18.87 -12.11
N ASN A 265 12.51 -18.35 -12.23
CA ASN A 265 13.66 -18.87 -11.51
C ASN A 265 13.61 -18.37 -10.06
N ILE A 266 13.14 -19.23 -9.16
CA ILE A 266 12.91 -18.88 -7.75
C ILE A 266 14.19 -18.44 -7.01
N PHE A 267 15.35 -18.96 -7.36
CA PHE A 267 16.62 -18.55 -6.75
C PHE A 267 17.00 -17.13 -7.20
N ARG A 268 16.83 -16.81 -8.49
CA ARG A 268 17.03 -15.45 -9.00
C ARG A 268 16.01 -14.49 -8.36
N GLY A 269 14.74 -14.88 -8.31
CA GLY A 269 13.69 -14.10 -7.68
C GLY A 269 13.97 -13.81 -6.21
N HIS A 270 14.41 -14.80 -5.46
CA HIS A 270 14.80 -14.63 -4.04
C HIS A 270 15.96 -13.63 -3.86
N VAL A 271 16.96 -13.66 -4.75
CA VAL A 271 18.07 -12.67 -4.71
C VAL A 271 17.58 -11.28 -5.07
N GLN A 272 16.72 -11.13 -6.08
CA GLN A 272 16.13 -9.84 -6.43
C GLN A 272 15.32 -9.26 -5.27
N ASP A 273 14.49 -10.06 -4.60
CA ASP A 273 13.74 -9.65 -3.42
C ASP A 273 14.68 -9.28 -2.24
N ALA A 274 15.78 -10.01 -2.06
CA ALA A 274 16.77 -9.67 -1.03
C ALA A 274 17.45 -8.32 -1.29
N LEU A 275 17.82 -8.03 -2.53
CA LEU A 275 18.38 -6.73 -2.93
C LEU A 275 17.37 -5.60 -2.75
N PHE A 276 16.11 -5.83 -3.13
CA PHE A 276 15.00 -4.90 -2.89
C PHE A 276 14.82 -4.61 -1.39
N ASN A 277 14.80 -5.65 -0.54
CA ASN A 277 14.74 -5.51 0.91
C ASN A 277 15.91 -4.68 1.45
N ALA A 278 17.13 -4.88 0.91
CA ALA A 278 18.32 -4.11 1.29
C ALA A 278 18.16 -2.62 0.96
N VAL A 279 17.72 -2.26 -0.25
CA VAL A 279 17.46 -0.86 -0.60
C VAL A 279 16.41 -0.25 0.32
N THR A 280 15.34 -0.97 0.63
CA THR A 280 14.29 -0.49 1.52
C THR A 280 14.84 -0.06 2.89
N ILE A 281 15.61 -0.93 3.55
CA ILE A 281 16.12 -0.62 4.89
C ILE A 281 17.22 0.44 4.86
N MET A 282 18.06 0.44 3.82
CA MET A 282 19.14 1.42 3.67
C MET A 282 18.65 2.84 3.40
N THR A 283 17.50 2.99 2.75
CA THR A 283 16.95 4.30 2.36
C THR A 283 15.72 4.72 3.18
N GLY A 284 15.34 3.94 4.17
CA GLY A 284 14.24 4.29 5.08
C GLY A 284 12.85 4.32 4.40
N GLN A 285 12.59 3.48 3.41
CA GLN A 285 11.26 3.33 2.83
C GLN A 285 10.32 2.70 3.85
N ARG A 286 9.09 3.23 4.03
CA ARG A 286 8.24 2.78 5.13
C ARG A 286 7.17 1.79 4.74
N LEU A 287 6.53 1.92 3.57
CA LEU A 287 5.50 0.99 3.08
C LEU A 287 6.15 -0.03 2.14
N HIS A 288 6.66 -1.10 2.70
CA HIS A 288 7.41 -2.12 1.96
C HIS A 288 6.47 -3.22 1.46
N LEU A 289 6.08 -3.17 0.18
CA LEU A 289 5.31 -4.24 -0.44
C LEU A 289 6.19 -5.47 -0.65
N LEU A 290 5.82 -6.58 -0.03
CA LEU A 290 6.62 -7.80 -0.05
C LEU A 290 6.70 -8.42 -1.44
N GLY A 291 7.92 -8.68 -1.90
CA GLY A 291 8.19 -9.43 -3.12
C GLY A 291 8.07 -10.94 -2.91
N MET A 292 7.57 -11.63 -3.94
CA MET A 292 7.37 -13.08 -3.92
C MET A 292 8.23 -13.73 -5.00
N MET A 293 9.19 -14.55 -4.62
CA MET A 293 10.08 -15.25 -5.56
C MET A 293 9.33 -16.14 -6.58
N THR A 294 8.06 -16.45 -6.30
CA THR A 294 7.18 -17.28 -7.14
C THR A 294 6.19 -16.47 -7.98
N GLU A 295 6.27 -15.15 -7.99
CA GLU A 295 5.29 -14.26 -8.62
C GLU A 295 5.05 -14.56 -10.10
N ALA A 296 6.11 -14.90 -10.85
CA ALA A 296 6.00 -15.25 -12.26
C ALA A 296 5.52 -16.69 -12.54
N ILE A 297 5.23 -17.48 -11.51
CA ILE A 297 4.86 -18.89 -11.62
C ILE A 297 3.36 -19.08 -11.36
N HIS A 298 2.89 -18.56 -10.23
CA HIS A 298 1.51 -18.72 -9.77
C HIS A 298 1.14 -17.65 -8.74
N THR A 299 -0.15 -17.54 -8.44
CA THR A 299 -0.61 -16.74 -7.28
C THR A 299 0.05 -17.27 -6.01
N PRO A 300 0.67 -16.41 -5.18
CA PRO A 300 1.44 -16.85 -4.01
C PRO A 300 0.61 -17.67 -3.02
N PHE A 301 1.16 -18.79 -2.59
CA PHE A 301 0.64 -19.59 -1.49
C PHE A 301 1.04 -19.00 -0.14
N MET A 302 0.48 -19.53 0.96
CA MET A 302 0.85 -19.11 2.32
C MET A 302 2.35 -19.35 2.61
N SER A 303 2.91 -20.43 2.08
CA SER A 303 4.35 -20.75 2.20
C SER A 303 5.25 -19.71 1.51
N ASP A 304 4.84 -19.23 0.33
CA ASP A 304 5.60 -18.23 -0.42
C ASP A 304 5.63 -16.90 0.34
N ARG A 305 4.50 -16.53 0.91
CA ARG A 305 4.38 -15.34 1.77
C ARG A 305 5.21 -15.45 3.04
N ALA A 306 5.23 -16.64 3.66
CA ALA A 306 6.06 -16.90 4.84
C ALA A 306 7.55 -16.69 4.53
N LEU A 307 8.03 -17.26 3.42
CA LEU A 307 9.41 -17.11 2.97
C LEU A 307 9.76 -15.66 2.59
N ALA A 308 8.84 -14.91 2.00
CA ALA A 308 9.03 -13.50 1.70
C ALA A 308 9.16 -12.65 2.98
N ILE A 309 8.31 -12.91 3.98
CA ILE A 309 8.38 -12.25 5.29
C ILE A 309 9.72 -12.57 5.97
N GLU A 310 10.13 -13.84 6.00
CA GLU A 310 11.38 -14.29 6.59
C GLU A 310 12.59 -13.61 5.91
N ASN A 311 12.62 -13.57 4.58
CA ASN A 311 13.66 -12.89 3.80
C ASN A 311 13.75 -11.40 4.17
N ALA A 312 12.63 -10.69 4.16
CA ALA A 312 12.60 -9.27 4.51
C ALA A 312 13.05 -9.02 5.96
N GLN A 313 12.57 -9.79 6.92
CA GLN A 313 12.95 -9.67 8.33
C GLN A 313 14.43 -9.97 8.55
N TYR A 314 14.98 -10.96 7.84
CA TYR A 314 16.40 -11.28 7.91
C TYR A 314 17.25 -10.09 7.44
N ILE A 315 16.96 -9.54 6.25
CA ILE A 315 17.70 -8.42 5.68
C ILE A 315 17.54 -7.16 6.55
N PHE A 316 16.32 -6.82 6.98
CA PHE A 316 16.09 -5.64 7.81
C PHE A 316 16.85 -5.69 9.13
N ARG A 317 16.93 -6.86 9.75
CA ARG A 317 17.68 -7.04 10.99
C ARG A 317 19.20 -6.96 10.79
N THR A 318 19.70 -7.61 9.74
CA THR A 318 21.15 -7.69 9.50
C THR A 318 21.74 -6.40 8.93
N MET A 319 20.91 -5.56 8.28
CA MET A 319 21.32 -4.31 7.64
C MET A 319 20.70 -3.06 8.28
N LYS A 320 20.22 -3.18 9.52
CA LYS A 320 19.42 -2.14 10.19
C LYS A 320 20.02 -0.74 10.09
N ASP A 321 21.28 -0.60 10.40
CA ASP A 321 21.96 0.68 10.47
C ASP A 321 22.90 0.93 9.26
N PHE A 322 22.91 -0.02 8.30
CA PHE A 322 23.89 0.01 7.20
C PHE A 322 23.76 1.25 6.31
N GLY A 323 22.53 1.72 6.07
CA GLY A 323 22.29 2.92 5.25
C GLY A 323 22.89 4.19 5.84
N SER A 324 22.97 4.31 7.17
CA SER A 324 23.56 5.47 7.85
C SER A 324 25.10 5.50 7.80
N GLU A 325 25.73 4.39 7.42
CA GLU A 325 27.18 4.25 7.31
C GLU A 325 27.70 4.49 5.86
N LEU A 326 26.77 4.77 4.92
CA LEU A 326 27.12 4.95 3.50
C LEU A 326 26.69 6.33 3.00
N GLU A 327 27.58 6.93 2.20
CA GLU A 327 27.32 8.17 1.48
C GLU A 327 27.70 8.01 0.00
N PHE A 328 26.90 8.60 -0.88
CA PHE A 328 27.30 8.71 -2.29
C PHE A 328 28.48 9.66 -2.39
N LYS A 329 29.46 9.31 -3.21
CA LYS A 329 30.60 10.20 -3.48
C LYS A 329 30.11 11.46 -4.17
N GLU A 330 30.60 12.62 -3.75
CA GLU A 330 30.33 13.90 -4.39
C GLU A 330 30.77 13.85 -5.86
N GLY A 331 29.85 14.10 -6.78
CA GLY A 331 30.09 14.03 -8.23
C GLY A 331 30.18 12.60 -8.79
N GLY A 332 29.70 11.59 -8.04
CA GLY A 332 29.64 10.19 -8.48
C GLY A 332 28.50 9.88 -9.42
#